data_8d6f25a9b59a12bf1b6748c3ab71e760
#
_entry.id   8d6f25a9b59a12bf1b6748c3ab71e760
#
_cell.length_a   1.000
_cell.length_b   1.000
_cell.length_c   1.000
_cell.angle_alpha   90.00
_cell.angle_beta   90.00
_cell.angle_gamma   90.00
#
_symmetry.space_group_name_H-M   'P 1'
#
loop_
_entity.id
_entity.type
_entity.pdbx_description
1 polymer ?
#
loop_
_entity_poly.entity_id
_entity_poly.type
_entity_poly.pdbx_seq_one_letter_code
_entity_poly.pdbx_strand_id
1 'polypeptide(L)'
;MTQDSEAARVLGLVHGQVCYLQLPAANRDRAAAFYEAVFGWQIEAHHPDFEAPGLIGQWVEGRPSARDAGPMIWIHVADMAGTLERVTAHGGEILEPPAPDGPTRTLATIIDPEGNPIGLAGHAPPP
;
A
#
# COMPACT_ATOMS: atom_id res chain seq x y z
N MET A 1 7.86 -18.98 3.66
CA MET A 1 7.64 -18.86 3.64
C MET A 1 7.41 -18.55 3.34
N THR A 2 7.56 -18.21 3.16
CA THR A 2 7.36 -17.92 2.84
C THR A 2 6.78 -17.74 2.43
N GLN A 3 6.85 -17.48 2.15
CA GLN A 3 6.34 -17.31 1.72
C GLN A 3 5.73 -16.80 1.67
N ASP A 4 5.67 -16.44 1.61
CA ASP A 4 5.18 -16.04 1.47
C ASP A 4 4.87 -15.26 1.22
N SER A 5 5.22 -14.79 1.14
CA SER A 5 4.83 -14.19 0.61
C SER A 5 4.45 -14.17 -0.24
N GLU A 6 4.67 -14.34 -0.69
CA GLU A 6 4.15 -14.55 -1.49
C GLU A 6 3.14 -14.39 -1.46
N ALA A 7 3.04 -14.16 -1.33
CA ALA A 7 2.14 -14.13 -1.26
C ALA A 7 1.30 -13.96 -0.73
N ALA A 8 1.58 -13.35 -0.41
CA ALA A 8 0.84 -13.37 0.08
C ALA A 8 0.27 -13.68 0.14
N ARG A 9 0.74 -13.89 -0.10
CA ARG A 9 0.49 -14.29 -0.43
C ARG A 9 -0.26 -14.18 -0.91
N VAL A 10 0.21 -13.77 -1.62
CA VAL A 10 -0.51 -13.95 -2.37
C VAL A 10 -1.59 -14.23 -1.89
N LEU A 11 -1.28 -14.39 -1.44
CA LEU A 11 -1.72 -14.74 -1.05
C LEU A 11 -2.56 -14.84 0.05
N GLY A 12 -3.04 -15.02 0.59
CA GLY A 12 -3.79 -14.96 1.78
C GLY A 12 -4.37 -13.61 2.12
N LEU A 13 -4.48 -12.73 1.13
CA LEU A 13 -5.05 -11.42 1.37
C LEU A 13 -6.55 -11.52 1.51
N VAL A 14 -7.09 -10.82 2.50
CA VAL A 14 -8.54 -10.79 2.72
C VAL A 14 -9.03 -9.36 2.59
N HIS A 15 -10.31 -9.23 2.26
CA HIS A 15 -10.93 -7.90 2.14
C HIS A 15 -10.73 -7.10 3.41
N GLY A 16 -10.28 -5.86 3.27
CA GLY A 16 -10.06 -4.95 4.40
C GLY A 16 -8.68 -5.02 5.02
N GLN A 17 -7.83 -5.96 4.58
CA GLN A 17 -6.49 -6.09 5.12
C GLN A 17 -5.58 -4.99 4.59
N VAL A 18 -4.79 -4.37 5.48
CA VAL A 18 -3.71 -3.49 5.03
C VAL A 18 -2.67 -4.38 4.36
N CYS A 19 -2.39 -4.12 3.08
CA CYS A 19 -1.55 -5.03 2.29
C CYS A 19 -0.25 -4.41 1.81
N TYR A 20 -0.09 -3.10 1.95
CA TYR A 20 1.09 -2.43 1.40
C TYR A 20 1.28 -1.10 2.10
N LEU A 21 2.55 -0.75 2.34
CA LEU A 21 2.89 0.49 3.03
C LEU A 21 3.89 1.27 2.19
N GLN A 22 3.64 2.55 1.98
CA GLN A 22 4.59 3.42 1.31
C GLN A 22 5.13 4.43 2.31
N LEU A 23 6.44 4.41 2.52
CA LEU A 23 7.11 5.29 3.46
C LEU A 23 7.92 6.32 2.69
N PRO A 24 7.65 7.61 2.88
CA PRO A 24 8.49 8.64 2.25
C PRO A 24 9.93 8.54 2.73
N ALA A 25 10.87 8.65 1.81
CA ALA A 25 12.29 8.59 2.16
C ALA A 25 13.08 9.41 1.14
N ALA A 26 13.77 10.44 1.62
CA ALA A 26 14.65 11.21 0.75
C ALA A 26 15.85 10.38 0.32
N ASN A 27 16.26 9.43 1.16
CA ASN A 27 17.38 8.54 0.88
C ASN A 27 16.98 7.13 1.28
N ARG A 28 16.69 6.29 0.27
CA ARG A 28 16.23 4.91 0.49
C ARG A 28 17.23 4.08 1.27
N ASP A 29 18.52 4.20 0.92
CA ASP A 29 19.53 3.37 1.55
C ASP A 29 19.67 3.71 3.03
N ARG A 30 19.56 4.98 3.37
CA ARG A 30 19.62 5.40 4.77
C ARG A 30 18.40 4.91 5.54
N ALA A 31 17.21 5.00 4.95
CA ALA A 31 15.99 4.50 5.56
C ALA A 31 16.07 2.98 5.75
N ALA A 32 16.52 2.27 4.72
CA ALA A 32 16.66 0.82 4.79
C ALA A 32 17.61 0.40 5.91
N ALA A 33 18.75 1.08 6.02
CA ALA A 33 19.72 0.76 7.07
C ALA A 33 19.12 0.96 8.46
N PHE A 34 18.34 2.02 8.64
CA PHE A 34 17.68 2.27 9.92
C PHE A 34 16.72 1.15 10.28
N TYR A 35 15.79 0.81 9.36
CA TYR A 35 14.74 -0.16 9.67
C TYR A 35 15.29 -1.58 9.79
N GLU A 36 16.34 -1.89 9.03
CA GLU A 36 17.02 -3.18 9.19
C GLU A 36 17.69 -3.28 10.55
N ALA A 37 18.43 -2.23 10.93
CA ALA A 37 19.18 -2.25 12.18
C ALA A 37 18.28 -2.24 13.41
N VAL A 38 17.18 -1.49 13.37
CA VAL A 38 16.33 -1.30 14.55
C VAL A 38 15.28 -2.40 14.66
N PHE A 39 14.68 -2.81 13.52
CA PHE A 39 13.52 -3.70 13.54
C PHE A 39 13.77 -5.04 12.83
N GLY A 40 14.92 -5.22 12.21
CA GLY A 40 15.24 -6.47 11.53
C GLY A 40 14.50 -6.71 10.23
N TRP A 41 14.00 -5.66 9.58
CA TRP A 41 13.28 -5.82 8.32
C TRP A 41 14.21 -6.35 7.23
N GLN A 42 13.64 -7.13 6.30
CA GLN A 42 14.36 -7.73 5.18
C GLN A 42 14.45 -6.73 4.04
N ILE A 43 15.65 -6.24 3.76
CA ILE A 43 15.82 -5.17 2.80
C ILE A 43 16.99 -5.51 1.88
N GLU A 44 16.75 -5.49 0.56
CA GLU A 44 17.80 -5.61 -0.43
C GLU A 44 18.42 -4.24 -0.68
N ALA A 45 19.75 -4.19 -0.75
CA ALA A 45 20.46 -2.95 -1.00
C ALA A 45 20.01 -2.34 -2.32
N HIS A 46 19.75 -1.03 -2.31
CA HIS A 46 19.36 -0.24 -3.48
C HIS A 46 18.01 -0.64 -4.08
N HIS A 47 17.25 -1.49 -3.41
CA HIS A 47 15.94 -1.90 -3.87
C HIS A 47 14.87 -0.96 -3.30
N PRO A 48 13.85 -0.60 -4.08
CA PRO A 48 12.82 0.29 -3.54
C PRO A 48 11.85 -0.39 -2.56
N ASP A 49 11.83 -1.72 -2.53
CA ASP A 49 10.87 -2.46 -1.71
C ASP A 49 11.49 -2.94 -0.41
N PHE A 50 10.63 -3.21 0.57
CA PHE A 50 11.05 -3.81 1.84
C PHE A 50 10.00 -4.82 2.29
N GLU A 51 10.43 -5.74 3.18
CA GLU A 51 9.52 -6.66 3.87
C GLU A 51 9.60 -6.42 5.36
N ALA A 52 8.44 -6.16 5.95
CA ALA A 52 8.27 -6.16 7.40
C ALA A 52 7.44 -7.40 7.75
N PRO A 53 7.49 -7.89 8.98
CA PRO A 53 6.69 -9.05 9.34
C PRO A 53 5.20 -8.82 9.05
N GLY A 54 4.65 -9.67 8.17
CA GLY A 54 3.24 -9.61 7.80
C GLY A 54 2.86 -8.52 6.83
N LEU A 55 3.83 -7.78 6.27
CA LEU A 55 3.53 -6.63 5.44
C LEU A 55 4.68 -6.38 4.48
N ILE A 56 4.37 -5.99 3.25
CA ILE A 56 5.38 -5.51 2.31
C ILE A 56 5.15 -4.03 2.04
N GLY A 57 6.18 -3.35 1.57
CA GLY A 57 6.07 -1.94 1.29
C GLY A 57 7.15 -1.41 0.39
N GLN A 58 7.21 -0.11 0.26
CA GLN A 58 8.10 0.58 -0.67
C GLN A 58 8.57 1.91 -0.08
N TRP A 59 9.86 2.21 -0.27
CA TRP A 59 10.38 3.54 0.00
C TRP A 59 10.01 4.43 -1.19
N VAL A 60 9.42 5.58 -0.90
CA VAL A 60 8.97 6.50 -1.96
C VAL A 60 9.78 7.78 -1.87
N GLU A 61 10.62 8.01 -2.89
CA GLU A 61 11.35 9.27 -3.03
C GLU A 61 10.47 10.27 -3.75
N GLY A 62 10.62 11.54 -3.42
CA GLY A 62 9.83 12.59 -4.03
C GLY A 62 8.52 12.90 -3.34
N ARG A 63 8.06 12.02 -2.44
CA ARG A 63 6.90 12.30 -1.59
C ARG A 63 7.40 12.89 -0.28
N PRO A 64 6.89 14.04 0.14
CA PRO A 64 7.40 14.67 1.35
C PRO A 64 7.22 13.78 2.58
N SER A 65 8.22 13.73 3.44
CA SER A 65 8.05 13.13 4.74
C SER A 65 7.87 14.27 5.74
N ALA A 66 6.67 14.34 6.31
CA ALA A 66 6.30 15.40 7.23
C ALA A 66 5.28 14.84 8.20
N ARG A 67 5.11 15.54 9.32
CA ARG A 67 4.21 15.04 10.37
C ARG A 67 2.77 14.94 9.88
N ASP A 68 2.37 15.81 8.97
CA ASP A 68 1.00 15.87 8.47
C ASP A 68 0.85 15.25 7.09
N ALA A 69 1.89 14.67 6.55
CA ALA A 69 1.85 14.06 5.21
C ALA A 69 2.18 12.58 5.20
N GLY A 70 2.62 12.04 6.25
CA GLY A 70 2.93 10.65 6.58
C GLY A 70 2.92 9.56 5.52
N PRO A 71 3.01 8.32 5.96
CA PRO A 71 3.00 7.16 5.07
C PRO A 71 1.65 6.98 4.39
N MET A 72 1.67 6.32 3.23
CA MET A 72 0.45 5.94 2.51
C MET A 72 0.09 4.50 2.85
N ILE A 73 -1.12 4.27 3.31
CA ILE A 73 -1.63 2.95 3.65
C ILE A 73 -2.47 2.44 2.48
N TRP A 74 -2.22 1.19 2.06
CA TRP A 74 -2.98 0.54 1.00
C TRP A 74 -3.78 -0.61 1.59
N ILE A 75 -5.07 -0.65 1.30
CA ILE A 75 -6.00 -1.65 1.82
C ILE A 75 -6.46 -2.53 0.66
N HIS A 76 -6.36 -3.85 0.84
CA HIS A 76 -6.85 -4.78 -0.17
C HIS A 76 -8.37 -4.81 -0.16
N VAL A 77 -8.97 -4.74 -1.34
CA VAL A 77 -10.43 -4.83 -1.49
C VAL A 77 -10.77 -5.93 -2.48
N ALA A 78 -11.79 -6.71 -2.14
CA ALA A 78 -12.23 -7.82 -2.99
C ALA A 78 -13.08 -7.33 -4.16
N ASP A 79 -13.80 -6.23 -3.98
CA ASP A 79 -14.72 -5.67 -4.98
C ASP A 79 -14.50 -4.15 -5.02
N MET A 80 -13.71 -3.71 -5.97
CA MET A 80 -13.34 -2.30 -6.07
C MET A 80 -14.56 -1.41 -6.27
N ALA A 81 -15.43 -1.76 -7.24
CA ALA A 81 -16.60 -0.93 -7.55
C ALA A 81 -17.54 -0.82 -6.36
N GLY A 82 -17.83 -1.95 -5.72
CA GLY A 82 -18.71 -1.95 -4.55
C GLY A 82 -18.13 -1.20 -3.37
N THR A 83 -16.80 -1.31 -3.20
CA THR A 83 -16.12 -0.58 -2.12
C THR A 83 -16.23 0.92 -2.36
N LEU A 84 -16.00 1.38 -3.59
CA LEU A 84 -16.09 2.81 -3.89
C LEU A 84 -17.51 3.35 -3.68
N GLU A 85 -18.52 2.55 -3.99
CA GLU A 85 -19.90 2.95 -3.69
C GLU A 85 -20.10 3.15 -2.19
N ARG A 86 -19.55 2.24 -1.38
CA ARG A 86 -19.65 2.34 0.08
C ARG A 86 -18.85 3.53 0.61
N VAL A 87 -17.72 3.84 0.00
CA VAL A 87 -16.92 5.01 0.38
C VAL A 87 -17.75 6.28 0.28
N THR A 88 -18.38 6.50 -0.88
CA THR A 88 -19.19 7.69 -1.07
C THR A 88 -20.44 7.68 -0.21
N ALA A 89 -21.05 6.53 -0.02
CA ALA A 89 -22.25 6.42 0.82
C ALA A 89 -21.96 6.73 2.30
N HIS A 90 -20.72 6.57 2.73
CA HIS A 90 -20.36 6.77 4.14
C HIS A 90 -19.48 7.99 4.37
N GLY A 91 -19.51 8.96 3.46
CA GLY A 91 -18.89 10.26 3.70
C GLY A 91 -17.47 10.42 3.20
N GLY A 92 -16.93 9.41 2.51
CA GLY A 92 -15.62 9.55 1.87
C GLY A 92 -15.75 10.11 0.46
N GLU A 93 -14.60 10.33 -0.17
CA GLU A 93 -14.51 10.83 -1.54
C GLU A 93 -13.58 9.96 -2.34
N ILE A 94 -13.84 9.84 -3.64
CA ILE A 94 -12.89 9.20 -4.55
C ILE A 94 -11.92 10.27 -5.02
N LEU A 95 -10.64 10.11 -4.68
CA LEU A 95 -9.60 11.05 -5.08
C LEU A 95 -9.07 10.70 -6.48
N GLU A 96 -8.72 9.43 -6.69
CA GLU A 96 -8.30 8.94 -8.00
C GLU A 96 -9.10 7.69 -8.30
N PRO A 97 -9.82 7.67 -9.45
CA PRO A 97 -10.63 6.51 -9.80
C PRO A 97 -9.76 5.28 -10.12
N PRO A 98 -10.35 4.09 -10.17
CA PRO A 98 -9.59 2.87 -10.44
C PRO A 98 -8.82 2.94 -11.74
N ALA A 99 -7.57 2.51 -11.69
CA ALA A 99 -6.70 2.43 -12.85
C ALA A 99 -5.83 1.19 -12.76
N PRO A 100 -5.45 0.60 -13.90
CA PRO A 100 -4.61 -0.59 -13.88
C PRO A 100 -3.24 -0.31 -13.29
N ASP A 101 -2.72 -1.30 -12.57
CA ASP A 101 -1.35 -1.31 -12.08
C ASP A 101 -0.77 -2.66 -12.45
N GLY A 102 -0.18 -2.75 -13.63
CA GLY A 102 0.26 -4.01 -14.19
C GLY A 102 -0.92 -4.87 -14.65
N PRO A 103 -0.68 -6.14 -14.97
CA PRO A 103 -1.73 -7.00 -15.55
C PRO A 103 -2.72 -7.55 -14.54
N THR A 104 -2.42 -7.52 -13.25
CA THR A 104 -3.20 -8.24 -12.26
C THR A 104 -3.85 -7.37 -11.18
N ARG A 105 -3.54 -6.07 -11.14
CA ARG A 105 -4.03 -5.20 -10.08
C ARG A 105 -4.73 -3.96 -10.61
N THR A 106 -5.62 -3.45 -9.78
CA THR A 106 -6.25 -2.16 -9.98
C THR A 106 -6.03 -1.35 -8.71
N LEU A 107 -5.67 -0.09 -8.86
CA LEU A 107 -5.46 0.82 -7.72
C LEU A 107 -6.40 2.00 -7.82
N ALA A 108 -6.84 2.48 -6.66
CA ALA A 108 -7.61 3.71 -6.54
C ALA A 108 -7.19 4.41 -5.26
N THR A 109 -7.45 5.70 -5.15
CA THR A 109 -7.25 6.40 -3.88
C THR A 109 -8.51 7.13 -3.49
N ILE A 110 -8.73 7.19 -2.19
CA ILE A 110 -9.90 7.84 -1.62
C ILE A 110 -9.45 8.77 -0.52
N ILE A 111 -10.36 9.65 -0.10
CA ILE A 111 -10.19 10.48 1.09
C ILE A 111 -11.24 10.00 2.09
N ASP A 112 -10.82 9.67 3.30
CA ASP A 112 -11.75 9.26 4.34
C ASP A 112 -12.48 10.49 4.92
N PRO A 113 -13.53 10.31 5.74
CA PRO A 113 -14.27 11.46 6.27
C PRO A 113 -13.44 12.42 7.13
N GLU A 114 -12.27 11.99 7.56
CA GLU A 114 -11.37 12.85 8.36
C GLU A 114 -10.32 13.56 7.51
N GLY A 115 -10.36 13.38 6.18
CA GLY A 115 -9.41 14.02 5.28
C GLY A 115 -8.15 13.25 5.00
N ASN A 116 -8.08 11.98 5.41
CA ASN A 116 -6.88 11.16 5.19
C ASN A 116 -6.92 10.46 3.83
N PRO A 117 -5.83 10.55 3.04
CA PRO A 117 -5.75 9.77 1.81
C PRO A 117 -5.45 8.31 2.12
N ILE A 118 -6.19 7.41 1.49
CA ILE A 118 -6.07 5.97 1.66
C ILE A 118 -6.02 5.34 0.26
N GLY A 119 -5.12 4.39 0.06
CA GLY A 119 -5.05 3.65 -1.18
C GLY A 119 -5.86 2.37 -1.12
N LEU A 120 -6.49 2.01 -2.22
CA LEU A 120 -7.22 0.76 -2.36
C LEU A 120 -6.56 -0.06 -3.47
N ALA A 121 -6.29 -1.32 -3.18
CA ALA A 121 -5.67 -2.22 -4.15
C ALA A 121 -6.58 -3.44 -4.33
N GLY A 122 -6.93 -3.75 -5.57
CA GLY A 122 -7.77 -4.88 -5.87
C GLY A 122 -7.23 -5.66 -7.06
N HIS A 123 -7.88 -6.77 -7.38
CA HIS A 123 -7.53 -7.52 -8.57
C HIS A 123 -8.04 -6.80 -9.80
N ALA A 124 -7.29 -6.93 -10.90
CA ALA A 124 -7.78 -6.43 -12.18
C ALA A 124 -9.05 -7.20 -12.57
N PRO A 125 -10.00 -6.53 -13.26
CA PRO A 125 -11.18 -7.23 -13.71
C PRO A 125 -10.82 -8.33 -14.71
N PRO A 126 -11.65 -9.39 -14.83
CA PRO A 126 -11.40 -10.45 -15.82
C PRO A 126 -11.42 -9.87 -17.23
N PRO A 127 -10.64 -10.46 -18.15
CA PRO A 127 -10.62 -10.01 -19.53
C PRO A 127 -11.94 -10.21 -20.24
#